data_4b166c4154a1948f64c5a0f52aa328be
#
_entry.id   4b166c4154a1948f64c5a0f52aa328be
#
_cell.length_a   1.000
_cell.length_b   1.000
_cell.length_c   1.000
_cell.angle_alpha   90.00
_cell.angle_beta   90.00
_cell.angle_gamma   90.00
#
_symmetry.space_group_name_H-M   'P 1'
#
loop_
_entity.id
_entity.type
_entity.pdbx_description
1 polymer ?
#
loop_
_entity_poly.entity_id
_entity_poly.type
_entity_poly.pdbx_seq_one_letter_code
_entity_poly.pdbx_strand_id
1 'polypeptide(L)'
;MNWKGCLLPLALPLSVLVIGSWRLAVFDRPPPSQPALTGSAQDLRPNYAQAPPGTYPTCQDDPALADLLLAEGRRLGVTVRAGQPELPGKDATYRAEPGRLGPITIKQRPMSPVVRCMLISHEFIHVLQHLQGDLKGVLLLGWSTAHPDPIPQEAEAYGHQHRVGYVLSLLQATPRTSAN
;
A
#
# COMPACT_ATOMS: atom_id res chain seq x y z
N MET A 1 -9.53 19.06 70.08
CA MET A 1 -10.71 19.83 69.60
C MET A 1 -11.54 18.94 68.73
N ASN A 2 -12.75 18.62 69.26
CA ASN A 2 -13.73 17.78 68.64
C ASN A 2 -14.47 18.54 67.51
N TRP A 3 -14.63 17.90 66.37
CA TRP A 3 -15.76 18.26 65.54
C TRP A 3 -16.48 17.01 65.06
N LYS A 4 -17.63 16.84 65.69
CA LYS A 4 -18.74 15.96 65.26
C LYS A 4 -19.50 16.71 64.17
N GLY A 5 -19.99 16.00 63.21
CA GLY A 5 -21.03 16.64 62.45
C GLY A 5 -21.45 15.98 61.18
N CYS A 6 -22.59 15.41 61.28
CA CYS A 6 -23.73 15.29 60.37
C CYS A 6 -23.58 14.36 59.17
N LEU A 7 -24.09 13.16 59.40
CA LEU A 7 -24.68 12.26 58.41
C LEU A 7 -26.06 12.78 58.04
N LEU A 8 -26.27 13.11 56.77
CA LEU A 8 -27.62 13.29 56.18
C LEU A 8 -27.85 12.14 55.19
N PRO A 9 -28.94 11.40 55.36
CA PRO A 9 -29.31 10.39 54.37
C PRO A 9 -30.04 11.05 53.21
N LEU A 10 -29.43 11.05 52.04
CA LEU A 10 -30.09 11.40 50.77
C LEU A 10 -30.90 10.20 50.29
N ALA A 11 -32.20 10.27 50.51
CA ALA A 11 -33.17 9.39 49.88
C ALA A 11 -33.26 9.69 48.39
N LEU A 12 -32.83 8.76 47.56
CA LEU A 12 -33.04 8.80 46.12
C LEU A 12 -34.44 8.23 45.79
N PRO A 13 -35.24 8.91 45.02
CA PRO A 13 -36.50 8.34 44.55
C PRO A 13 -36.22 7.28 43.47
N LEU A 14 -36.75 6.09 43.69
CA LEU A 14 -36.83 5.02 42.70
C LEU A 14 -37.80 5.45 41.58
N SER A 15 -37.31 6.01 40.53
CA SER A 15 -38.08 6.19 39.31
C SER A 15 -38.06 4.86 38.54
N VAL A 16 -39.11 4.12 38.64
CA VAL A 16 -39.37 2.94 37.82
C VAL A 16 -39.68 3.41 36.40
N LEU A 17 -38.66 3.38 35.56
CA LEU A 17 -38.83 3.58 34.11
C LEU A 17 -39.34 2.28 33.51
N VAL A 18 -40.67 2.24 33.29
CA VAL A 18 -41.27 1.21 32.41
C VAL A 18 -40.85 1.50 30.99
N ILE A 19 -39.78 0.88 30.56
CA ILE A 19 -39.38 0.89 29.16
C ILE A 19 -40.29 -0.09 28.43
N GLY A 20 -41.32 0.47 27.81
CA GLY A 20 -42.19 -0.26 26.91
C GLY A 20 -41.36 -0.87 25.79
N SER A 21 -41.37 -2.20 25.70
CA SER A 21 -40.74 -2.97 24.61
C SER A 21 -41.46 -2.69 23.29
N TRP A 22 -41.12 -1.61 22.67
CA TRP A 22 -41.45 -1.42 21.27
C TRP A 22 -40.54 -2.33 20.47
N ARG A 23 -40.97 -3.54 20.21
CA ARG A 23 -40.41 -4.38 19.18
C ARG A 23 -40.69 -3.68 17.85
N LEU A 24 -39.73 -2.82 17.43
CA LEU A 24 -39.63 -2.45 16.06
C LEU A 24 -39.34 -3.75 15.30
N ALA A 25 -40.32 -4.24 14.59
CA ALA A 25 -40.13 -5.21 13.55
C ALA A 25 -39.22 -4.54 12.52
N VAL A 26 -37.89 -4.63 12.73
CA VAL A 26 -36.89 -4.34 11.72
C VAL A 26 -37.16 -5.40 10.67
N PHE A 27 -37.72 -4.95 9.56
CA PHE A 27 -37.88 -5.74 8.35
C PHE A 27 -36.57 -6.44 8.04
N ASP A 28 -36.53 -7.76 8.25
CA ASP A 28 -35.54 -8.66 7.67
C ASP A 28 -35.68 -8.62 6.14
N ARG A 29 -35.31 -7.47 5.57
CA ARG A 29 -35.06 -7.41 4.16
C ARG A 29 -33.67 -8.01 3.97
N PRO A 30 -33.55 -9.20 3.34
CA PRO A 30 -32.22 -9.71 3.03
C PRO A 30 -31.50 -8.62 2.25
N PRO A 31 -30.20 -8.37 2.55
CA PRO A 31 -29.42 -7.39 1.80
C PRO A 31 -29.58 -7.73 0.31
N PRO A 32 -29.74 -6.73 -0.56
CA PRO A 32 -29.81 -6.98 -1.97
C PRO A 32 -28.61 -7.82 -2.32
N SER A 33 -28.84 -8.98 -2.93
CA SER A 33 -27.81 -9.88 -3.42
C SER A 33 -26.90 -9.03 -4.31
N GLN A 34 -25.72 -8.68 -3.80
CA GLN A 34 -24.70 -8.05 -4.60
C GLN A 34 -24.46 -8.98 -5.77
N PRO A 35 -24.51 -8.48 -7.02
CA PRO A 35 -24.15 -9.31 -8.17
C PRO A 35 -22.77 -9.89 -7.85
N ALA A 36 -22.68 -11.22 -7.84
CA ALA A 36 -21.42 -11.90 -7.67
C ALA A 36 -20.48 -11.36 -8.74
N LEU A 37 -19.46 -10.60 -8.32
CA LEU A 37 -18.38 -10.19 -9.20
C LEU A 37 -17.61 -11.47 -9.54
N THR A 38 -18.07 -12.15 -10.58
CA THR A 38 -17.46 -13.38 -11.11
C THR A 38 -16.21 -13.12 -11.94
N GLY A 39 -15.66 -11.90 -11.88
CA GLY A 39 -14.35 -11.61 -12.41
C GLY A 39 -13.28 -12.26 -11.53
N SER A 40 -12.35 -13.01 -12.11
CA SER A 40 -11.19 -13.50 -11.39
C SER A 40 -10.43 -12.30 -10.79
N ALA A 41 -9.70 -12.48 -9.68
CA ALA A 41 -8.87 -11.42 -9.11
C ALA A 41 -7.85 -10.84 -10.13
N GLN A 42 -7.59 -11.56 -11.20
CA GLN A 42 -6.77 -11.13 -12.34
C GLN A 42 -7.46 -10.05 -13.18
N ASP A 43 -8.80 -10.10 -13.33
CA ASP A 43 -9.57 -9.13 -14.13
C ASP A 43 -9.67 -7.74 -13.48
N LEU A 44 -9.31 -7.64 -12.19
CA LEU A 44 -9.32 -6.39 -11.42
C LEU A 44 -7.96 -5.68 -11.39
N ARG A 45 -6.92 -6.28 -11.99
CA ARG A 45 -5.60 -5.65 -12.00
C ARG A 45 -5.52 -4.54 -13.03
N PRO A 46 -4.82 -3.44 -12.73
CA PRO A 46 -4.55 -2.42 -13.72
C PRO A 46 -3.66 -2.98 -14.82
N ASN A 47 -3.78 -2.42 -16.01
CA ASN A 47 -2.80 -2.65 -17.06
C ASN A 47 -1.52 -1.89 -16.71
N TYR A 48 -0.53 -2.58 -16.16
CA TYR A 48 0.73 -1.95 -15.76
C TYR A 48 1.53 -1.37 -16.94
N ALA A 49 1.24 -1.78 -18.17
CA ALA A 49 1.87 -1.18 -19.35
C ALA A 49 1.44 0.28 -19.55
N GLN A 50 0.27 0.67 -19.06
CA GLN A 50 -0.27 2.01 -19.23
C GLN A 50 -0.90 2.52 -17.95
N ALA A 51 -0.38 3.64 -17.41
CA ALA A 51 -1.06 4.35 -16.36
C ALA A 51 -2.32 5.06 -16.90
N PRO A 52 -3.27 5.38 -16.03
CA PRO A 52 -4.39 6.25 -16.38
C PRO A 52 -3.90 7.53 -17.05
N PRO A 53 -4.70 8.16 -17.94
CA PRO A 53 -4.32 9.45 -18.54
C PRO A 53 -4.08 10.50 -17.47
N GLY A 54 -2.99 11.26 -17.58
CA GLY A 54 -2.67 12.31 -16.61
C GLY A 54 -1.23 12.81 -16.74
N THR A 55 -0.96 13.90 -16.02
CA THR A 55 0.40 14.38 -15.80
C THR A 55 0.88 13.88 -14.45
N TYR A 56 2.04 13.27 -14.45
CA TYR A 56 2.60 12.66 -13.25
C TYR A 56 3.89 13.37 -12.86
N PRO A 57 3.99 13.85 -11.60
CA PRO A 57 5.21 14.45 -11.11
C PRO A 57 6.35 13.43 -11.09
N THR A 58 7.55 13.93 -11.34
CA THR A 58 8.78 13.16 -11.23
C THR A 58 9.40 13.30 -9.84
N CYS A 59 10.43 12.52 -9.54
CA CYS A 59 11.22 12.71 -8.31
C CYS A 59 11.87 14.08 -8.23
N GLN A 60 12.06 14.77 -9.36
CA GLN A 60 12.63 16.12 -9.40
C GLN A 60 11.57 17.16 -9.02
N ASP A 61 10.32 16.92 -9.40
CA ASP A 61 9.20 17.82 -9.10
C ASP A 61 8.75 17.70 -7.65
N ASP A 62 8.61 16.44 -7.16
CA ASP A 62 8.14 16.15 -5.80
C ASP A 62 8.80 14.86 -5.25
N PRO A 63 9.98 14.98 -4.65
CA PRO A 63 10.64 13.81 -4.05
C PRO A 63 9.91 13.22 -2.83
N ALA A 64 8.97 13.95 -2.22
CA ALA A 64 8.20 13.46 -1.07
C ALA A 64 7.20 12.36 -1.45
N LEU A 65 6.85 12.23 -2.74
CA LEU A 65 6.02 11.12 -3.24
C LEU A 65 6.63 9.75 -2.96
N ALA A 66 7.93 9.65 -2.71
CA ALA A 66 8.55 8.41 -2.24
C ALA A 66 7.92 7.88 -0.95
N ASP A 67 7.49 8.75 -0.04
CA ASP A 67 6.85 8.32 1.20
C ASP A 67 5.42 7.79 0.96
N LEU A 68 4.74 8.30 -0.07
CA LEU A 68 3.47 7.75 -0.53
C LEU A 68 3.65 6.37 -1.20
N LEU A 69 4.73 6.17 -1.97
CA LEU A 69 5.08 4.83 -2.48
C LEU A 69 5.27 3.84 -1.34
N LEU A 70 6.00 4.23 -0.29
CA LEU A 70 6.19 3.38 0.90
C LEU A 70 4.87 3.08 1.61
N ALA A 71 3.94 4.04 1.67
CA ALA A 71 2.61 3.84 2.25
C ALA A 71 1.78 2.85 1.42
N GLU A 72 1.76 3.03 0.09
CA GLU A 72 1.06 2.13 -0.83
C GLU A 72 1.69 0.72 -0.83
N GLY A 73 3.00 0.62 -0.78
CA GLY A 73 3.69 -0.67 -0.62
C GLY A 73 3.22 -1.42 0.61
N ARG A 74 3.16 -0.75 1.76
CA ARG A 74 2.63 -1.35 3.00
C ARG A 74 1.17 -1.76 2.84
N ARG A 75 0.34 -0.94 2.18
CA ARG A 75 -1.05 -1.28 1.88
C ARG A 75 -1.17 -2.58 1.08
N LEU A 76 -0.25 -2.81 0.15
CA LEU A 76 -0.21 -4.02 -0.71
C LEU A 76 0.46 -5.22 -0.02
N GLY A 77 1.12 -5.03 1.11
CA GLY A 77 1.82 -6.09 1.85
C GLY A 77 3.34 -6.13 1.67
N VAL A 78 3.93 -5.12 1.01
CA VAL A 78 5.39 -4.97 0.95
C VAL A 78 5.93 -4.57 2.31
N THR A 79 6.88 -5.32 2.84
CA THR A 79 7.63 -4.94 4.03
C THR A 79 8.82 -4.07 3.63
N VAL A 80 8.92 -2.85 4.19
CA VAL A 80 10.07 -1.98 3.96
C VAL A 80 10.91 -1.90 5.24
N ARG A 81 12.19 -2.20 5.12
CA ARG A 81 13.14 -2.21 6.24
C ARG A 81 14.44 -1.50 5.89
N ALA A 82 15.01 -0.89 6.89
CA ALA A 82 16.37 -0.38 6.82
C ALA A 82 17.36 -1.52 7.06
N GLY A 83 18.45 -1.56 6.30
CA GLY A 83 19.46 -2.61 6.44
C GLY A 83 20.44 -2.65 5.29
N GLN A 84 21.25 -3.68 5.28
CA GLN A 84 22.15 -3.95 4.17
C GLN A 84 21.38 -4.72 3.08
N PRO A 85 21.29 -4.20 1.83
CA PRO A 85 20.75 -4.92 0.70
C PRO A 85 21.46 -6.25 0.46
N GLU A 86 20.75 -7.23 -0.05
CA GLU A 86 21.29 -8.58 -0.27
C GLU A 86 22.33 -8.60 -1.42
N LEU A 87 22.18 -7.69 -2.38
CA LEU A 87 23.11 -7.59 -3.50
C LEU A 87 24.27 -6.64 -3.16
N PRO A 88 25.53 -7.07 -3.26
CA PRO A 88 26.68 -6.20 -3.02
C PRO A 88 26.66 -4.95 -3.89
N GLY A 89 27.01 -3.81 -3.31
CA GLY A 89 27.09 -2.53 -4.02
C GLY A 89 25.76 -1.83 -4.28
N LYS A 90 24.61 -2.46 -4.00
CA LYS A 90 23.30 -1.81 -4.12
C LYS A 90 22.96 -1.01 -2.87
N ASP A 91 22.19 0.06 -3.07
CA ASP A 91 21.66 0.90 -1.97
C ASP A 91 20.23 0.53 -1.54
N ALA A 92 19.52 -0.17 -2.40
CA ALA A 92 18.26 -0.85 -2.07
C ALA A 92 18.12 -2.12 -2.90
N THR A 93 17.22 -3.00 -2.45
CA THR A 93 16.82 -4.20 -3.19
C THR A 93 15.40 -4.59 -2.83
N TYR A 94 14.58 -4.90 -3.82
CA TYR A 94 13.34 -5.66 -3.67
C TYR A 94 13.64 -7.14 -3.87
N ARG A 95 13.16 -8.00 -2.98
CA ARG A 95 13.25 -9.45 -3.14
C ARG A 95 11.87 -10.02 -3.48
N ALA A 96 11.69 -10.49 -4.71
CA ALA A 96 10.48 -11.18 -5.10
C ALA A 96 10.37 -12.53 -4.37
N GLU A 97 9.21 -12.81 -3.76
CA GLU A 97 8.93 -14.06 -3.06
C GLU A 97 7.74 -14.77 -3.72
N PRO A 98 7.84 -16.04 -4.08
CA PRO A 98 6.73 -16.73 -4.74
C PRO A 98 5.42 -16.65 -3.93
N GLY A 99 4.34 -16.26 -4.59
CA GLY A 99 3.00 -16.20 -4.01
C GLY A 99 2.71 -14.98 -3.12
N ARG A 100 3.69 -14.11 -2.86
CA ARG A 100 3.50 -12.90 -2.07
C ARG A 100 4.49 -11.79 -2.43
N LEU A 101 4.14 -10.56 -2.09
CA LEU A 101 5.09 -9.46 -2.17
C LEU A 101 6.16 -9.59 -1.08
N GLY A 102 7.40 -9.50 -1.49
CA GLY A 102 8.54 -9.61 -0.60
C GLY A 102 8.99 -8.26 -0.01
N PRO A 103 10.12 -8.24 0.71
CA PRO A 103 10.63 -7.03 1.33
C PRO A 103 11.41 -6.14 0.35
N ILE A 104 11.34 -4.83 0.63
CA ILE A 104 12.34 -3.85 0.15
C ILE A 104 13.30 -3.57 1.30
N THR A 105 14.60 -3.75 1.05
CA THR A 105 15.66 -3.39 2.00
C THR A 105 16.39 -2.16 1.50
N ILE A 106 16.47 -1.11 2.32
CA ILE A 106 17.10 0.18 1.96
C ILE A 106 18.28 0.41 2.88
N LYS A 107 19.45 0.67 2.30
CA LYS A 107 20.68 0.99 3.05
C LYS A 107 20.54 2.33 3.74
N GLN A 108 20.92 2.35 5.00
CA GLN A 108 20.98 3.58 5.77
C GLN A 108 22.27 4.33 5.46
N ARG A 109 22.17 5.35 4.63
CA ARG A 109 23.25 6.31 4.35
C ARG A 109 22.65 7.67 3.97
N PRO A 110 23.39 8.77 4.16
CA PRO A 110 22.97 10.07 3.64
C PRO A 110 22.79 10.03 2.13
N MET A 111 21.66 10.55 1.65
CA MET A 111 21.37 10.75 0.23
C MET A 111 20.43 11.95 0.06
N SER A 112 20.47 12.61 -1.09
CA SER A 112 19.53 13.69 -1.37
C SER A 112 18.10 13.15 -1.47
N PRO A 113 17.07 13.99 -1.20
CA PRO A 113 15.67 13.57 -1.35
C PRO A 113 15.35 13.02 -2.73
N VAL A 114 15.88 13.62 -3.79
CA VAL A 114 15.68 13.17 -5.18
C VAL A 114 16.29 11.79 -5.41
N VAL A 115 17.53 11.58 -4.95
CA VAL A 115 18.20 10.27 -5.07
C VAL A 115 17.43 9.19 -4.29
N ARG A 116 16.99 9.51 -3.08
CA ARG A 116 16.15 8.60 -2.28
C ARG A 116 14.83 8.27 -2.99
N CYS A 117 14.20 9.29 -3.59
CA CYS A 117 12.97 9.09 -4.36
C CYS A 117 13.18 8.14 -5.53
N MET A 118 14.20 8.38 -6.35
CA MET A 118 14.51 7.51 -7.49
C MET A 118 14.82 6.07 -7.04
N LEU A 119 15.58 5.91 -5.96
CA LEU A 119 15.90 4.60 -5.41
C LEU A 119 14.65 3.83 -4.98
N ILE A 120 13.76 4.48 -4.23
CA ILE A 120 12.49 3.89 -3.79
C ILE A 120 11.60 3.58 -4.99
N SER A 121 11.47 4.50 -5.94
CA SER A 121 10.67 4.31 -7.16
C SER A 121 11.19 3.12 -7.98
N HIS A 122 12.50 2.97 -8.10
CA HIS A 122 13.15 1.83 -8.75
C HIS A 122 12.68 0.49 -8.14
N GLU A 123 12.74 0.36 -6.83
CA GLU A 123 12.33 -0.87 -6.15
C GLU A 123 10.82 -1.15 -6.30
N PHE A 124 9.99 -0.09 -6.35
CA PHE A 124 8.57 -0.25 -6.61
C PHE A 124 8.24 -0.62 -8.07
N ILE A 125 9.10 -0.30 -9.03
CA ILE A 125 8.96 -0.84 -10.39
C ILE A 125 9.16 -2.37 -10.35
N HIS A 126 10.12 -2.88 -9.59
CA HIS A 126 10.26 -4.32 -9.40
C HIS A 126 9.05 -4.96 -8.69
N VAL A 127 8.41 -4.25 -7.77
CA VAL A 127 7.13 -4.69 -7.18
C VAL A 127 6.06 -4.82 -8.26
N LEU A 128 5.92 -3.83 -9.15
CA LEU A 128 4.96 -3.88 -10.27
C LEU A 128 5.30 -5.03 -11.24
N GLN A 129 6.57 -5.23 -11.58
CA GLN A 129 7.05 -6.34 -12.42
C GLN A 129 6.71 -7.71 -11.80
N HIS A 130 6.78 -7.82 -10.46
CA HIS A 130 6.41 -9.04 -9.75
C HIS A 130 4.88 -9.25 -9.74
N LEU A 131 4.11 -8.18 -9.57
CA LEU A 131 2.65 -8.19 -9.70
C LEU A 131 2.24 -8.56 -11.14
N GLN A 132 2.93 -8.03 -12.17
CA GLN A 132 2.73 -8.40 -13.57
C GLN A 132 2.96 -9.89 -13.79
N GLY A 133 3.94 -10.47 -13.09
CA GLY A 133 4.25 -11.90 -13.12
C GLY A 133 3.37 -12.78 -12.23
N ASP A 134 2.26 -12.24 -11.72
CA ASP A 134 1.31 -12.99 -10.88
C ASP A 134 1.95 -13.56 -9.61
N LEU A 135 2.94 -12.86 -9.06
CA LEU A 135 3.74 -13.27 -7.91
C LEU A 135 4.48 -14.60 -8.11
N LYS A 136 4.66 -15.04 -9.36
CA LYS A 136 5.41 -16.24 -9.72
C LYS A 136 6.83 -15.93 -10.21
N GLY A 137 7.05 -14.68 -10.60
CA GLY A 137 8.33 -14.18 -11.10
C GLY A 137 8.22 -12.72 -11.48
N VAL A 138 9.33 -12.14 -11.89
CA VAL A 138 9.44 -10.73 -12.29
C VAL A 138 9.35 -10.64 -13.80
N LEU A 139 8.27 -10.05 -14.32
CA LEU A 139 8.03 -9.85 -15.76
C LEU A 139 8.13 -8.37 -16.12
N LEU A 140 8.56 -8.08 -17.34
CA LEU A 140 8.58 -6.71 -17.87
C LEU A 140 7.16 -6.12 -17.88
N LEU A 141 7.08 -4.81 -17.58
CA LEU A 141 5.85 -4.03 -17.69
C LEU A 141 5.57 -3.62 -19.14
N GLY A 142 6.59 -3.69 -20.00
CA GLY A 142 6.53 -3.29 -21.40
C GLY A 142 6.84 -1.80 -21.61
N TRP A 143 7.49 -1.13 -20.66
CA TRP A 143 7.88 0.26 -20.80
C TRP A 143 9.14 0.39 -21.64
N SER A 144 9.05 1.15 -22.72
CA SER A 144 10.21 1.37 -23.60
C SER A 144 11.31 2.11 -22.85
N THR A 145 12.54 1.61 -22.92
CA THR A 145 13.72 2.21 -22.30
C THR A 145 14.94 2.09 -23.20
N ALA A 146 15.83 3.07 -23.13
CA ALA A 146 17.15 3.04 -23.77
C ALA A 146 18.28 2.80 -22.74
N HIS A 147 17.96 2.45 -21.51
CA HIS A 147 18.95 2.20 -20.48
C HIS A 147 19.80 0.96 -20.84
N PRO A 148 21.14 1.03 -20.72
CA PRO A 148 22.05 -0.01 -21.24
C PRO A 148 22.22 -1.21 -20.31
N ASP A 149 21.47 -1.33 -19.21
CA ASP A 149 21.61 -2.47 -18.31
C ASP A 149 21.34 -3.79 -19.06
N PRO A 150 22.19 -4.81 -18.92
CA PRO A 150 22.02 -6.08 -19.64
C PRO A 150 20.84 -6.91 -19.12
N ILE A 151 20.32 -6.61 -17.94
CA ILE A 151 19.14 -7.27 -17.36
C ILE A 151 17.91 -6.44 -17.73
N PRO A 152 17.00 -6.95 -18.56
CA PRO A 152 15.88 -6.15 -19.08
C PRO A 152 14.99 -5.53 -17.98
N GLN A 153 14.77 -6.24 -16.88
CA GLN A 153 13.98 -5.75 -15.74
C GLN A 153 14.67 -4.57 -15.05
N GLU A 154 15.99 -4.64 -14.87
CA GLU A 154 16.80 -3.54 -14.34
C GLU A 154 16.81 -2.35 -15.30
N ALA A 155 17.01 -2.62 -16.61
CA ALA A 155 16.96 -1.56 -17.62
C ALA A 155 15.65 -0.79 -17.59
N GLU A 156 14.51 -1.50 -17.52
CA GLU A 156 13.19 -0.89 -17.41
C GLU A 156 13.07 -0.07 -16.11
N ALA A 157 13.52 -0.61 -14.97
CA ALA A 157 13.45 0.07 -13.68
C ALA A 157 14.34 1.34 -13.67
N TYR A 158 15.59 1.26 -14.11
CA TYR A 158 16.50 2.42 -14.22
C TYR A 158 15.97 3.48 -15.19
N GLY A 159 15.42 3.07 -16.33
CA GLY A 159 14.87 4.00 -17.32
C GLY A 159 13.69 4.81 -16.82
N HIS A 160 12.98 4.29 -15.83
CA HIS A 160 11.72 4.89 -15.35
C HIS A 160 11.70 5.28 -13.87
N GLN A 161 12.78 5.06 -13.11
CA GLN A 161 12.86 5.35 -11.67
C GLN A 161 12.54 6.80 -11.28
N HIS A 162 12.70 7.75 -12.20
CA HIS A 162 12.37 9.16 -11.97
C HIS A 162 10.86 9.44 -12.00
N ARG A 163 10.04 8.54 -12.55
CA ARG A 163 8.59 8.72 -12.79
C ARG A 163 7.73 8.33 -11.58
N VAL A 164 8.08 8.84 -10.41
CA VAL A 164 7.49 8.44 -9.13
C VAL A 164 5.96 8.53 -9.09
N GLY A 165 5.38 9.61 -9.62
CA GLY A 165 3.92 9.79 -9.66
C GLY A 165 3.22 8.76 -10.55
N TYR A 166 3.86 8.37 -11.65
CA TYR A 166 3.36 7.32 -12.54
C TYR A 166 3.35 5.95 -11.84
N VAL A 167 4.45 5.60 -11.18
CA VAL A 167 4.56 4.36 -10.39
C VAL A 167 3.53 4.34 -9.27
N LEU A 168 3.37 5.47 -8.56
CA LEU A 168 2.40 5.61 -7.49
C LEU A 168 0.96 5.40 -7.98
N SER A 169 0.58 5.97 -9.12
CA SER A 169 -0.77 5.81 -9.68
C SER A 169 -1.10 4.34 -10.00
N LEU A 170 -0.13 3.57 -10.48
CA LEU A 170 -0.29 2.15 -10.77
C LEU A 170 -0.43 1.33 -9.48
N LEU A 171 0.35 1.64 -8.44
CA LEU A 171 0.21 0.98 -7.14
C LEU A 171 -1.15 1.28 -6.51
N GLN A 172 -1.62 2.53 -6.58
CA GLN A 172 -2.93 2.94 -6.06
C GLN A 172 -4.09 2.24 -6.77
N ALA A 173 -3.97 2.03 -8.09
CA ALA A 173 -4.94 1.28 -8.87
C ALA A 173 -4.90 -0.23 -8.57
N THR A 174 -3.83 -0.74 -7.95
CA THR A 174 -3.69 -2.16 -7.64
C THR A 174 -4.57 -2.53 -6.45
N PRO A 175 -5.50 -3.50 -6.58
CA PRO A 175 -6.29 -3.98 -5.46
C PRO A 175 -5.40 -4.65 -4.41
N ARG A 176 -5.85 -4.67 -3.15
CA ARG A 176 -5.16 -5.47 -2.13
C ARG A 176 -5.19 -6.94 -2.55
N THR A 177 -4.03 -7.58 -2.54
CA THR A 177 -3.99 -9.04 -2.62
C THR A 177 -4.60 -9.57 -1.33
N SER A 178 -5.76 -10.22 -1.44
CA SER A 178 -6.34 -10.95 -0.31
C SER A 178 -5.31 -12.00 0.11
N ALA A 179 -4.73 -11.84 1.29
CA ALA A 179 -3.93 -12.92 1.87
C ALA A 179 -4.90 -14.08 2.12
N ASN A 180 -4.71 -15.17 1.39
CA ASN A 180 -5.33 -16.44 1.70
C ASN A 180 -4.70 -17.04 2.95
#